data_598f76bfeecb8d3c05a722666615f934
#
_entry.id   598f76bfeecb8d3c05a722666615f934
#
_cell.length_a   1.000
_cell.length_b   1.000
_cell.length_c   1.000
_cell.angle_alpha   90.00
_cell.angle_beta   90.00
_cell.angle_gamma   90.00
#
_symmetry.space_group_name_H-M   'P 1'
#
loop_
_entity.id
_entity.type
_entity.pdbx_description
1 polymer ?
#
loop_
_entity_poly.entity_id
_entity_poly.type
_entity_poly.pdbx_seq_one_letter_code
_entity_poly.pdbx_strand_id
1 'polypeptide(L)'
;MKKSDFFRIAGAALVLWSMAAGAAEVKGDASAGKAKSSMCAGCHSIPGYKTAFPVVYSVPKLDGQHPAYIVSALRAYKSGERRHPSMRAIAASLSDQDMADLAAFYSGQMQQAAR
;
A
#
# COMPACT_ATOMS: atom_id res chain seq x y z
N MET A 1 -42.10 59.34 -12.78
CA MET A 1 -42.59 58.12 -13.41
C MET A 1 -41.43 57.46 -14.16
N LYS A 2 -40.90 56.44 -13.61
CA LYS A 2 -40.20 55.36 -14.38
C LYS A 2 -39.91 54.23 -13.42
N LYS A 3 -40.49 53.10 -13.72
CA LYS A 3 -40.35 51.83 -13.02
C LYS A 3 -38.94 51.32 -13.26
N SER A 4 -38.16 51.12 -12.21
CA SER A 4 -36.90 50.43 -12.25
C SER A 4 -37.16 48.94 -12.06
N ASP A 5 -36.97 48.19 -13.14
CA ASP A 5 -37.04 46.74 -13.15
C ASP A 5 -35.93 46.18 -12.29
N PHE A 6 -36.33 45.55 -11.19
CA PHE A 6 -35.43 44.86 -10.27
C PHE A 6 -35.06 43.49 -10.90
N PHE A 7 -33.89 43.46 -11.48
CA PHE A 7 -33.36 42.22 -12.09
C PHE A 7 -33.01 41.21 -11.01
N ARG A 8 -33.87 40.24 -10.80
CA ARG A 8 -33.64 39.10 -9.91
C ARG A 8 -32.63 38.15 -10.57
N ILE A 9 -31.38 38.27 -10.18
CA ILE A 9 -30.36 37.28 -10.52
C ILE A 9 -30.53 36.11 -9.55
N ALA A 10 -31.19 35.06 -10.02
CA ALA A 10 -31.22 33.77 -9.35
C ALA A 10 -29.86 33.09 -9.55
N GLY A 11 -28.99 33.20 -8.55
CA GLY A 11 -27.73 32.48 -8.51
C GLY A 11 -28.00 31.02 -8.28
N ALA A 12 -27.91 30.18 -9.32
CA ALA A 12 -27.87 28.74 -9.18
C ALA A 12 -26.50 28.33 -8.60
N ALA A 13 -26.48 28.07 -7.29
CA ALA A 13 -25.32 27.47 -6.65
C ALA A 13 -25.20 25.99 -7.10
N LEU A 14 -24.35 25.73 -8.08
CA LEU A 14 -23.91 24.40 -8.45
C LEU A 14 -23.03 23.85 -7.31
N VAL A 15 -23.64 23.08 -6.42
CA VAL A 15 -22.91 22.28 -5.43
C VAL A 15 -22.26 21.13 -6.19
N LEU A 16 -21.00 21.29 -6.54
CA LEU A 16 -20.16 20.20 -7.03
C LEU A 16 -19.91 19.24 -5.87
N TRP A 17 -20.73 18.20 -5.79
CA TRP A 17 -20.48 17.07 -4.90
C TRP A 17 -19.28 16.30 -5.48
N SER A 18 -18.09 16.63 -4.98
CA SER A 18 -16.89 15.84 -5.23
C SER A 18 -17.09 14.48 -4.59
N MET A 19 -17.54 13.51 -5.37
CA MET A 19 -17.47 12.10 -5.00
C MET A 19 -15.99 11.72 -4.98
N ALA A 20 -15.37 11.81 -3.81
CA ALA A 20 -14.10 11.14 -3.56
C ALA A 20 -14.40 9.64 -3.66
N ALA A 21 -14.13 9.07 -4.83
CA ALA A 21 -14.05 7.62 -5.00
C ALA A 21 -12.86 7.14 -4.18
N GLY A 22 -13.07 6.92 -2.89
CA GLY A 22 -12.12 6.20 -2.05
C GLY A 22 -11.97 4.83 -2.66
N ALA A 23 -10.78 4.52 -3.18
CA ALA A 23 -10.45 3.15 -3.57
C ALA A 23 -10.72 2.27 -2.35
N ALA A 24 -11.64 1.32 -2.47
CA ALA A 24 -11.97 0.41 -1.39
C ALA A 24 -10.68 -0.30 -0.96
N GLU A 25 -10.35 -0.20 0.32
CA GLU A 25 -9.17 -0.87 0.87
C GLU A 25 -9.36 -2.38 0.74
N VAL A 26 -8.46 -3.04 0.03
CA VAL A 26 -8.53 -4.48 -0.18
C VAL A 26 -8.22 -5.17 1.14
N LYS A 27 -9.17 -5.95 1.66
CA LYS A 27 -8.97 -6.74 2.88
C LYS A 27 -8.02 -7.89 2.61
N GLY A 28 -6.93 -7.98 3.40
CA GLY A 28 -5.95 -9.05 3.30
C GLY A 28 -6.32 -10.28 4.13
N ASP A 29 -5.90 -11.44 3.66
CA ASP A 29 -5.97 -12.74 4.35
C ASP A 29 -4.56 -13.19 4.74
N ALA A 30 -4.30 -13.31 6.05
CA ALA A 30 -2.98 -13.70 6.56
C ALA A 30 -2.59 -15.14 6.18
N SER A 31 -3.55 -16.05 6.01
CA SER A 31 -3.27 -17.44 5.59
C SER A 31 -2.83 -17.48 4.12
N ALA A 32 -3.51 -16.74 3.26
CA ALA A 32 -3.12 -16.57 1.87
C ALA A 32 -1.76 -15.85 1.77
N GLY A 33 -1.51 -14.85 2.61
CA GLY A 33 -0.23 -14.15 2.71
C GLY A 33 0.92 -15.08 3.10
N LYS A 34 0.69 -15.96 4.07
CA LYS A 34 1.66 -17.00 4.45
C LYS A 34 2.03 -17.90 3.27
N ALA A 35 1.06 -18.37 2.51
CA ALA A 35 1.31 -19.22 1.34
C ALA A 35 2.16 -18.51 0.26
N LYS A 36 2.04 -17.17 0.16
CA LYS A 36 2.76 -16.34 -0.82
C LYS A 36 4.11 -15.82 -0.31
N SER A 37 4.41 -15.96 0.97
CA SER A 37 5.56 -15.32 1.62
C SER A 37 6.92 -15.95 1.30
N SER A 38 6.97 -17.09 0.61
CA SER A 38 8.21 -17.80 0.32
C SER A 38 9.25 -16.96 -0.42
N MET A 39 8.80 -16.16 -1.39
CA MET A 39 9.68 -15.23 -2.13
C MET A 39 10.23 -14.07 -1.28
N CYS A 40 9.55 -13.74 -0.20
CA CYS A 40 9.94 -12.69 0.73
C CYS A 40 10.91 -13.23 1.79
N ALA A 41 10.62 -14.43 2.30
CA ALA A 41 11.33 -15.08 3.39
C ALA A 41 12.82 -15.31 3.07
N GLY A 42 13.17 -15.56 1.83
CA GLY A 42 14.55 -15.79 1.39
C GLY A 42 15.51 -14.64 1.72
N CYS A 43 14.98 -13.43 1.87
CA CYS A 43 15.75 -12.26 2.29
C CYS A 43 15.29 -11.72 3.65
N HIS A 44 13.98 -11.55 3.83
CA HIS A 44 13.41 -10.86 4.98
C HIS A 44 13.33 -11.69 6.27
N SER A 45 13.51 -13.01 6.21
CA SER A 45 13.53 -13.89 7.39
C SER A 45 14.91 -14.15 7.96
N ILE A 46 15.95 -13.58 7.38
CA ILE A 46 17.33 -13.77 7.82
C ILE A 46 17.74 -12.56 8.68
N PRO A 47 17.99 -12.75 9.98
CA PRO A 47 18.41 -11.65 10.85
C PRO A 47 19.70 -10.98 10.37
N GLY A 48 19.72 -9.65 10.27
CA GLY A 48 20.90 -8.88 9.87
C GLY A 48 21.34 -9.08 8.42
N TYR A 49 20.52 -9.69 7.57
CA TYR A 49 20.89 -9.95 6.18
C TYR A 49 21.11 -8.65 5.40
N LYS A 50 22.19 -8.68 4.61
CA LYS A 50 22.52 -7.60 3.67
C LYS A 50 22.72 -8.19 2.29
N THR A 51 22.14 -7.55 1.28
CA THR A 51 22.44 -7.88 -0.12
C THR A 51 23.81 -7.36 -0.49
N ALA A 52 24.52 -8.08 -1.39
CA ALA A 52 25.87 -7.67 -1.84
C ALA A 52 25.84 -7.07 -3.25
N PHE A 53 24.86 -7.42 -4.06
CA PHE A 53 24.76 -7.03 -5.47
C PHE A 53 23.34 -6.60 -5.82
N PRO A 54 23.15 -5.56 -6.67
CA PRO A 54 24.16 -4.68 -7.28
C PRO A 54 24.72 -3.66 -6.30
N VAL A 55 24.09 -3.46 -5.14
CA VAL A 55 24.50 -2.55 -4.07
C VAL A 55 24.22 -3.21 -2.73
N VAL A 56 25.03 -2.88 -1.73
CA VAL A 56 24.82 -3.38 -0.36
C VAL A 56 23.63 -2.66 0.26
N TYR A 57 22.54 -3.43 0.52
CA TYR A 57 21.38 -2.96 1.27
C TYR A 57 21.15 -3.82 2.50
N SER A 58 20.82 -3.20 3.61
CA SER A 58 20.28 -3.91 4.77
C SER A 58 18.83 -4.30 4.48
N VAL A 59 18.54 -5.59 4.55
CA VAL A 59 17.18 -6.09 4.32
C VAL A 59 16.32 -5.84 5.57
N PRO A 60 15.22 -5.09 5.47
CA PRO A 60 14.41 -4.76 6.63
C PRO A 60 13.64 -5.98 7.15
N LYS A 61 13.41 -6.02 8.46
CA LYS A 61 12.47 -6.93 9.09
C LYS A 61 11.04 -6.48 8.76
N LEU A 62 10.18 -7.42 8.37
CA LEU A 62 8.78 -7.13 8.01
C LEU A 62 7.80 -7.42 9.14
N ASP A 63 8.14 -8.35 10.04
CA ASP A 63 7.28 -8.77 11.13
C ASP A 63 6.88 -7.60 12.03
N GLY A 64 5.57 -7.46 12.25
CA GLY A 64 5.01 -6.41 13.08
C GLY A 64 4.92 -5.04 12.43
N GLN A 65 5.25 -4.93 11.16
CA GLN A 65 5.07 -3.67 10.42
C GLN A 65 3.58 -3.38 10.20
N HIS A 66 3.24 -2.11 10.15
CA HIS A 66 1.87 -1.68 9.90
C HIS A 66 1.38 -2.14 8.52
N PRO A 67 0.20 -2.78 8.40
CA PRO A 67 -0.24 -3.39 7.14
C PRO A 67 -0.39 -2.37 6.00
N ALA A 68 -0.95 -1.20 6.27
CA ALA A 68 -1.07 -0.15 5.26
C ALA A 68 0.29 0.34 4.75
N TYR A 69 1.32 0.35 5.62
CA TYR A 69 2.68 0.70 5.20
C TYR A 69 3.27 -0.37 4.26
N ILE A 70 3.07 -1.65 4.56
CA ILE A 70 3.55 -2.74 3.69
C ILE A 70 2.93 -2.63 2.30
N VAL A 71 1.60 -2.45 2.22
CA VAL A 71 0.89 -2.27 0.94
C VAL A 71 1.43 -1.05 0.19
N SER A 72 1.55 0.09 0.86
CA SER A 72 2.07 1.33 0.26
C SER A 72 3.50 1.16 -0.27
N ALA A 73 4.38 0.51 0.50
CA ALA A 73 5.75 0.25 0.10
C ALA A 73 5.83 -0.67 -1.13
N LEU A 74 5.04 -1.75 -1.16
CA LEU A 74 5.00 -2.65 -2.32
C LEU A 74 4.47 -1.96 -3.57
N ARG A 75 3.42 -1.14 -3.44
CA ARG A 75 2.92 -0.32 -4.55
C ARG A 75 3.97 0.67 -5.07
N ALA A 76 4.70 1.33 -4.17
CA ALA A 76 5.76 2.26 -4.53
C ALA A 76 6.93 1.57 -5.27
N TYR A 77 7.28 0.34 -4.89
CA TYR A 77 8.24 -0.46 -5.67
C TYR A 77 7.68 -0.86 -7.03
N LYS A 78 6.41 -1.28 -7.09
CA LYS A 78 5.75 -1.67 -8.36
C LYS A 78 5.67 -0.49 -9.34
N SER A 79 5.31 0.69 -8.86
CA SER A 79 5.24 1.92 -9.68
C SER A 79 6.62 2.48 -10.06
N GLY A 80 7.66 2.14 -9.30
CA GLY A 80 9.01 2.68 -9.49
C GLY A 80 9.31 3.95 -8.69
N GLU A 81 8.38 4.40 -7.84
CA GLU A 81 8.62 5.51 -6.91
C GLU A 81 9.72 5.18 -5.89
N ARG A 82 9.75 3.93 -5.42
CA ARG A 82 10.87 3.42 -4.62
C ARG A 82 11.81 2.62 -5.51
N ARG A 83 13.10 2.94 -5.38
CA ARG A 83 14.15 2.32 -6.21
C ARG A 83 14.88 1.23 -5.44
N HIS A 84 14.62 0.00 -5.80
CA HIS A 84 15.39 -1.18 -5.38
C HIS A 84 15.13 -2.29 -6.41
N PRO A 85 16.15 -2.70 -7.21
CA PRO A 85 15.94 -3.61 -8.34
C PRO A 85 15.23 -4.91 -7.96
N SER A 86 15.67 -5.58 -6.90
CA SER A 86 15.07 -6.85 -6.45
C SER A 86 13.63 -6.65 -5.96
N MET A 87 13.37 -5.62 -5.16
CA MET A 87 12.03 -5.35 -4.67
C MET A 87 11.07 -4.92 -5.78
N ARG A 88 11.56 -4.18 -6.77
CA ARG A 88 10.75 -3.82 -7.94
C ARG A 88 10.35 -5.08 -8.73
N ALA A 89 11.28 -6.01 -8.94
CA ALA A 89 11.00 -7.27 -9.64
C ALA A 89 9.96 -8.12 -8.89
N ILE A 90 10.10 -8.23 -7.57
CA ILE A 90 9.12 -8.94 -6.72
C ILE A 90 7.75 -8.25 -6.78
N ALA A 91 7.69 -6.95 -6.53
CA ALA A 91 6.45 -6.21 -6.47
C ALA A 91 5.70 -6.17 -7.82
N ALA A 92 6.43 -6.20 -8.94
CA ALA A 92 5.84 -6.24 -10.27
C ALA A 92 4.93 -7.46 -10.50
N SER A 93 5.23 -8.58 -9.86
CA SER A 93 4.45 -9.83 -9.95
C SER A 93 3.22 -9.87 -9.04
N LEU A 94 3.09 -8.94 -8.09
CA LEU A 94 2.02 -8.95 -7.09
C LEU A 94 0.78 -8.19 -7.58
N SER A 95 -0.39 -8.78 -7.35
CA SER A 95 -1.67 -8.08 -7.43
C SER A 95 -1.91 -7.25 -6.17
N ASP A 96 -2.91 -6.36 -6.19
CA ASP A 96 -3.32 -5.61 -4.98
C ASP A 96 -3.79 -6.54 -3.86
N GLN A 97 -4.47 -7.65 -4.21
CA GLN A 97 -4.86 -8.66 -3.24
C GLN A 97 -3.64 -9.35 -2.63
N ASP A 98 -2.64 -9.72 -3.44
CA ASP A 98 -1.40 -10.33 -2.92
C ASP A 98 -0.68 -9.40 -1.94
N MET A 99 -0.63 -8.11 -2.24
CA MET A 99 -0.03 -7.12 -1.35
C MET A 99 -0.79 -7.00 -0.03
N ALA A 100 -2.12 -7.03 -0.07
CA ALA A 100 -2.96 -6.98 1.12
C ALA A 100 -2.81 -8.26 1.97
N ASP A 101 -2.76 -9.43 1.34
CA ASP A 101 -2.58 -10.72 2.01
C ASP A 101 -1.21 -10.80 2.71
N LEU A 102 -0.15 -10.43 2.01
CA LEU A 102 1.20 -10.36 2.58
C LEU A 102 1.28 -9.35 3.74
N ALA A 103 0.63 -8.20 3.61
CA ALA A 103 0.56 -7.21 4.66
C ALA A 103 -0.15 -7.74 5.90
N ALA A 104 -1.28 -8.45 5.74
CA ALA A 104 -2.00 -9.10 6.83
C ALA A 104 -1.14 -10.16 7.53
N PHE A 105 -0.39 -10.96 6.78
CA PHE A 105 0.50 -11.98 7.32
C PHE A 105 1.62 -11.37 8.16
N TYR A 106 2.41 -10.46 7.60
CA TYR A 106 3.56 -9.89 8.30
C TYR A 106 3.19 -8.99 9.48
N SER A 107 2.10 -8.23 9.38
CA SER A 107 1.63 -7.41 10.50
C SER A 107 1.14 -8.23 11.70
N GLY A 108 0.63 -9.44 11.46
CA GLY A 108 0.14 -10.36 12.50
C GLY A 108 1.24 -11.13 13.23
N GLN A 109 2.45 -11.22 12.70
CA GLN A 109 3.52 -12.06 13.25
C GLN A 109 3.93 -11.65 14.67
N MET A 110 3.97 -10.36 14.99
CA MET A 110 4.30 -9.90 16.35
C MET A 110 3.25 -10.27 17.40
N GLN A 111 1.99 -10.35 17.02
CA GLN A 111 0.92 -10.75 17.95
C GLN A 111 0.98 -12.24 18.32
N GLN A 112 1.57 -13.07 17.48
CA GLN A 112 1.76 -14.50 17.74
C GLN A 112 2.97 -14.77 18.64
N ALA A 113 4.02 -13.97 18.54
CA ALA A 113 5.22 -14.10 19.37
C ALA A 113 5.02 -13.62 20.82
N ALA A 114 3.96 -12.82 21.06
CA ALA A 114 3.62 -12.29 22.40
C ALA A 114 2.63 -13.17 23.17
N ARG A 115 2.21 -14.32 22.64
CA ARG A 115 1.35 -15.33 23.28
C ARG A 115 2.13 -16.58 23.65
#